data_77130effea1f2bad5016993f9eeb2175
#
_entry.id   77130effea1f2bad5016993f9eeb2175
#
_cell.length_a   1.000
_cell.length_b   1.000
_cell.length_c   1.000
_cell.angle_alpha   90.00
_cell.angle_beta   90.00
_cell.angle_gamma   90.00
#
_symmetry.space_group_name_H-M   'P 1'
#
loop_
_entity.id
_entity.type
_entity.pdbx_description
1 polymer ?
#
loop_
_entity_poly.entity_id
_entity_poly.type
_entity_poly.pdbx_seq_one_letter_code
_entity_poly.pdbx_strand_id
1 'polypeptide(L)'
;MLREITDENCLTILDNLLKETYPTGSEGQKIKDLYESYRDWNRRNADGISPLQSQFDEIDQIKNLSDLQKYLEKDTRRGGNPICDWGVGADKKNSQVNAVYLGAFSVGMARDYYQKQSESNTKALVKYEEYLTALFNLIKEKNAAEKAKQIVDFERNIAKLMYTNEERRNPNILYNPQSMNELSALVKNINLPEYLKNCLLYTSDAADE
;
A
#
# COMPACT_ATOMS: atom_id res chain seq x y z
N MET A 1 1.40 -29.17 -3.07
CA MET A 1 2.48 -30.15 -3.40
C MET A 1 3.70 -29.49 -4.03
N LEU A 2 3.73 -29.01 -5.31
CA LEU A 2 4.96 -28.36 -5.85
C LEU A 2 5.38 -27.09 -5.08
N ARG A 3 4.45 -26.23 -4.71
CA ARG A 3 4.71 -25.02 -3.95
C ARG A 3 5.26 -25.34 -2.55
N GLU A 4 4.69 -26.29 -1.86
CA GLU A 4 5.15 -26.75 -0.55
C GLU A 4 6.59 -27.26 -0.59
N ILE A 5 6.93 -28.07 -1.58
CA ILE A 5 8.32 -28.56 -1.79
C ILE A 5 9.28 -27.38 -2.03
N THR A 6 8.85 -26.40 -2.83
CA THR A 6 9.67 -25.20 -3.08
C THR A 6 9.89 -24.40 -1.80
N ASP A 7 8.84 -24.20 -1.01
CA ASP A 7 8.91 -23.46 0.26
C ASP A 7 9.81 -24.20 1.27
N GLU A 8 9.71 -25.52 1.37
CA GLU A 8 10.59 -26.36 2.20
C GLU A 8 12.06 -26.28 1.75
N ASN A 9 12.33 -26.31 0.45
CA ASN A 9 13.67 -26.15 -0.10
C ASN A 9 14.24 -24.77 0.21
N CYS A 10 13.46 -23.71 0.08
CA CYS A 10 13.87 -22.35 0.44
C CYS A 10 14.22 -22.25 1.92
N LEU A 11 13.41 -22.81 2.81
CA LEU A 11 13.70 -22.85 4.25
C LEU A 11 15.00 -23.63 4.53
N THR A 12 15.21 -24.76 3.87
CA THR A 12 16.44 -25.57 4.02
C THR A 12 17.67 -24.78 3.59
N ILE A 13 17.59 -24.02 2.48
CA ILE A 13 18.68 -23.15 2.02
C ILE A 13 18.98 -22.08 3.06
N LEU A 14 17.96 -21.41 3.58
CA LEU A 14 18.11 -20.37 4.61
C LEU A 14 18.70 -20.93 5.92
N ASP A 15 18.24 -22.09 6.36
CA ASP A 15 18.77 -22.75 7.56
C ASP A 15 20.22 -23.19 7.39
N ASN A 16 20.63 -23.61 6.20
CA ASN A 16 22.03 -23.91 5.90
C ASN A 16 22.88 -22.65 5.86
N LEU A 17 22.36 -21.56 5.27
CA LEU A 17 23.02 -20.25 5.23
C LEU A 17 23.33 -19.75 6.65
N LEU A 18 22.47 -19.97 7.64
CA LEU A 18 22.74 -19.59 9.03
C LEU A 18 23.91 -20.33 9.66
N LYS A 19 24.23 -21.56 9.22
CA LYS A 19 25.31 -22.39 9.75
C LYS A 19 26.69 -22.00 9.20
N GLU A 20 26.71 -21.31 8.05
CA GLU A 20 27.93 -20.92 7.37
C GLU A 20 28.51 -19.62 7.94
N THR A 21 29.81 -19.47 7.79
CA THR A 21 30.55 -18.24 8.11
C THR A 21 30.94 -17.55 6.82
N TYR A 22 30.60 -16.29 6.71
CA TYR A 22 30.83 -15.49 5.50
C TYR A 22 31.86 -14.38 5.75
N PRO A 23 32.68 -14.01 4.75
CA PRO A 23 33.52 -12.84 4.83
C PRO A 23 32.71 -11.56 5.05
N THR A 24 33.28 -10.66 5.86
CA THR A 24 32.63 -9.35 6.15
C THR A 24 32.32 -8.60 4.86
N GLY A 25 31.06 -8.16 4.74
CA GLY A 25 30.54 -7.41 3.57
C GLY A 25 30.20 -8.26 2.34
N SER A 26 30.40 -9.59 2.40
CA SER A 26 29.98 -10.49 1.31
C SER A 26 28.46 -10.58 1.18
N GLU A 27 27.97 -10.99 0.02
CA GLU A 27 26.52 -11.18 -0.21
C GLU A 27 25.93 -12.23 0.75
N GLY A 28 26.66 -13.32 1.03
CA GLY A 28 26.25 -14.33 1.99
C GLY A 28 26.04 -13.75 3.38
N GLN A 29 26.96 -12.88 3.86
CA GLN A 29 26.77 -12.20 5.14
C GLN A 29 25.56 -11.28 5.14
N LYS A 30 25.39 -10.45 4.11
CA LYS A 30 24.23 -9.52 4.01
C LYS A 30 22.90 -10.26 4.07
N ILE A 31 22.79 -11.39 3.36
CA ILE A 31 21.56 -12.21 3.37
C ILE A 31 21.35 -12.83 4.76
N LYS A 32 22.43 -13.34 5.37
CA LYS A 32 22.38 -13.91 6.72
C LYS A 32 21.93 -12.87 7.74
N ASP A 33 22.57 -11.70 7.77
CA ASP A 33 22.25 -10.61 8.70
C ASP A 33 20.80 -10.12 8.53
N LEU A 34 20.33 -10.01 7.28
CA LEU A 34 18.94 -9.65 6.99
C LEU A 34 17.96 -10.70 7.54
N TYR A 35 18.23 -11.97 7.29
CA TYR A 35 17.38 -13.07 7.76
C TYR A 35 17.38 -13.19 9.29
N GLU A 36 18.54 -13.07 9.94
CA GLU A 36 18.67 -13.07 11.40
C GLU A 36 17.93 -11.87 12.01
N SER A 37 18.09 -10.67 11.46
CA SER A 37 17.39 -9.46 11.93
C SER A 37 15.86 -9.58 11.80
N TYR A 38 15.38 -10.23 10.75
CA TYR A 38 13.95 -10.48 10.57
C TYR A 38 13.40 -11.46 11.62
N ARG A 39 14.20 -12.42 12.06
CA ARG A 39 13.82 -13.44 13.07
C ARG A 39 14.09 -13.03 14.51
N ASP A 40 14.73 -11.91 14.76
CA ASP A 40 15.00 -11.43 16.12
C ASP A 40 13.73 -10.91 16.80
N TRP A 41 12.89 -11.84 17.23
CA TRP A 41 11.65 -11.55 17.94
C TRP A 41 11.88 -10.84 19.28
N ASN A 42 13.01 -11.10 19.95
CA ASN A 42 13.32 -10.45 21.21
C ASN A 42 13.53 -8.95 21.02
N ARG A 43 14.31 -8.58 20.02
CA ARG A 43 14.53 -7.19 19.66
C ARG A 43 13.23 -6.54 19.17
N ARG A 44 12.51 -7.18 18.23
CA ARG A 44 11.24 -6.66 17.68
C ARG A 44 10.21 -6.44 18.78
N ASN A 45 10.10 -7.34 19.75
CA ASN A 45 9.17 -7.18 20.87
C ASN A 45 9.62 -6.08 21.85
N ALA A 46 10.93 -5.90 22.04
CA ALA A 46 11.46 -4.81 22.85
C ALA A 46 11.26 -3.45 22.19
N ASP A 47 11.49 -3.34 20.89
CA ASP A 47 11.28 -2.12 20.11
C ASP A 47 9.79 -1.73 20.02
N GLY A 48 8.90 -2.72 19.98
CA GLY A 48 7.45 -2.52 19.90
C GLY A 48 7.09 -1.61 18.72
N ILE A 49 6.36 -0.51 18.99
CA ILE A 49 5.94 0.47 17.98
C ILE A 49 6.94 1.61 17.78
N SER A 50 8.03 1.67 18.55
CA SER A 50 8.97 2.80 18.52
C SER A 50 9.55 3.10 17.13
N PRO A 51 9.83 2.11 16.24
CA PRO A 51 10.29 2.39 14.88
C PRO A 51 9.28 3.15 14.01
N LEU A 52 7.99 3.10 14.35
CA LEU A 52 6.92 3.78 13.62
C LEU A 52 6.59 5.17 14.18
N GLN A 53 7.17 5.55 15.32
CA GLN A 53 6.80 6.79 16.01
C GLN A 53 6.96 8.03 15.12
N SER A 54 8.05 8.12 14.37
CA SER A 54 8.26 9.26 13.46
C SER A 54 7.18 9.38 12.37
N GLN A 55 6.62 8.26 11.92
CA GLN A 55 5.53 8.26 10.93
C GLN A 55 4.21 8.70 11.58
N PHE A 56 3.93 8.26 12.81
CA PHE A 56 2.77 8.74 13.55
C PHE A 56 2.86 10.24 13.82
N ASP A 57 4.03 10.74 14.23
CA ASP A 57 4.25 12.17 14.45
C ASP A 57 4.02 12.99 13.16
N GLU A 58 4.42 12.47 11.99
CA GLU A 58 4.14 13.09 10.70
C GLU A 58 2.64 13.13 10.37
N ILE A 59 1.92 12.03 10.65
CA ILE A 59 0.45 11.96 10.46
C ILE A 59 -0.25 12.97 11.38
N ASP A 60 0.21 13.10 12.61
CA ASP A 60 -0.34 14.03 13.60
C ASP A 60 -0.13 15.52 13.22
N GLN A 61 0.81 15.82 12.32
CA GLN A 61 1.02 17.16 11.77
C GLN A 61 -0.01 17.55 10.70
N ILE A 62 -0.79 16.62 10.17
CA ILE A 62 -1.79 16.90 9.13
C ILE A 62 -2.96 17.63 9.75
N LYS A 63 -3.11 18.94 9.44
CA LYS A 63 -4.18 19.80 9.96
C LYS A 63 -5.15 20.29 8.89
N ASN A 64 -4.78 20.19 7.61
CA ASN A 64 -5.56 20.68 6.49
C ASN A 64 -5.18 19.89 5.19
N LEU A 65 -5.87 20.17 4.09
CA LEU A 65 -5.64 19.50 2.82
C LEU A 65 -4.25 19.75 2.23
N SER A 66 -3.64 20.91 2.49
CA SER A 66 -2.28 21.19 2.02
C SER A 66 -1.25 20.32 2.76
N ASP A 67 -1.43 20.14 4.07
CA ASP A 67 -0.56 19.24 4.85
C ASP A 67 -0.75 17.80 4.43
N LEU A 68 -2.01 17.40 4.17
CA LEU A 68 -2.32 16.07 3.63
C LEU A 68 -1.60 15.83 2.31
N GLN A 69 -1.68 16.77 1.36
CA GLN A 69 -1.01 16.64 0.06
C GLN A 69 0.51 16.44 0.22
N LYS A 70 1.16 17.26 1.04
CA LYS A 70 2.61 17.14 1.33
C LYS A 70 2.96 15.78 1.93
N TYR A 71 2.13 15.29 2.86
CA TYR A 71 2.31 13.96 3.44
C TYR A 71 2.20 12.87 2.37
N LEU A 72 1.17 12.92 1.53
CA LEU A 72 0.94 11.96 0.45
C LEU A 72 2.11 11.93 -0.54
N GLU A 73 2.61 13.10 -0.96
CA GLU A 73 3.79 13.23 -1.82
C GLU A 73 5.05 12.62 -1.19
N LYS A 74 5.25 12.88 0.10
CA LYS A 74 6.39 12.34 0.85
C LYS A 74 6.31 10.82 0.98
N ASP A 75 5.13 10.30 1.32
CA ASP A 75 4.91 8.86 1.48
C ASP A 75 5.07 8.12 0.14
N THR A 76 4.54 8.66 -0.95
CA THR A 76 4.72 8.10 -2.30
C THR A 76 6.20 8.03 -2.70
N ARG A 77 6.99 9.07 -2.42
CA ARG A 77 8.45 9.05 -2.68
C ARG A 77 9.21 8.02 -1.85
N ARG A 78 8.65 7.57 -0.73
CA ARG A 78 9.20 6.49 0.11
C ARG A 78 8.76 5.09 -0.35
N GLY A 79 8.00 5.00 -1.44
CA GLY A 79 7.46 3.75 -1.96
C GLY A 79 6.09 3.38 -1.41
N GLY A 80 5.42 4.28 -0.69
CA GLY A 80 4.04 4.11 -0.27
C GLY A 80 3.06 4.37 -1.42
N ASN A 81 1.85 3.84 -1.30
CA ASN A 81 0.73 4.06 -2.22
C ASN A 81 -0.48 4.61 -1.46
N PRO A 82 -0.37 5.84 -0.93
CA PRO A 82 -1.37 6.34 0.03
C PRO A 82 -2.72 6.69 -0.59
N ILE A 83 -2.78 6.92 -1.90
CA ILE A 83 -4.03 7.26 -2.61
C ILE A 83 -4.46 6.09 -3.50
N CYS A 84 -3.60 5.74 -4.46
CA CYS A 84 -3.84 4.68 -5.43
C CYS A 84 -2.51 4.21 -6.01
N ASP A 85 -2.48 3.01 -6.56
CA ASP A 85 -1.34 2.56 -7.35
C ASP A 85 -1.20 3.44 -8.58
N TRP A 86 0.05 3.72 -8.97
CA TRP A 86 0.34 4.41 -10.20
C TRP A 86 1.58 3.83 -10.87
N GLY A 87 1.69 4.01 -12.17
CA GLY A 87 2.84 3.54 -12.93
C GLY A 87 2.88 4.18 -14.31
N VAL A 88 4.03 4.07 -14.96
CA VAL A 88 4.22 4.52 -16.34
C VAL A 88 4.39 3.30 -17.23
N GLY A 89 3.71 3.29 -18.36
CA GLY A 89 3.81 2.21 -19.34
C GLY A 89 3.28 2.63 -20.70
N ALA A 90 3.49 1.78 -21.71
CA ALA A 90 2.96 2.03 -23.04
C ALA A 90 1.44 2.16 -23.01
N ASP A 91 0.89 3.13 -23.74
CA ASP A 91 -0.55 3.27 -23.89
C ASP A 91 -1.14 2.01 -24.53
N LYS A 92 -2.24 1.50 -23.97
CA LYS A 92 -2.85 0.23 -24.39
C LYS A 92 -3.41 0.24 -25.83
N LYS A 93 -3.68 1.42 -26.38
CA LYS A 93 -4.18 1.60 -27.75
C LYS A 93 -3.15 2.24 -28.68
N ASN A 94 -2.06 2.78 -28.15
CA ASN A 94 -0.94 3.35 -28.92
C ASN A 94 0.38 3.07 -28.21
N SER A 95 0.98 1.92 -28.48
CA SER A 95 2.23 1.49 -27.85
C SER A 95 3.46 2.35 -28.18
N GLN A 96 3.34 3.35 -29.06
CA GLN A 96 4.42 4.28 -29.40
C GLN A 96 4.55 5.42 -28.39
N VAL A 97 3.58 5.58 -27.49
CA VAL A 97 3.59 6.60 -26.44
C VAL A 97 3.44 5.97 -25.07
N ASN A 98 4.07 6.58 -24.08
CA ASN A 98 3.86 6.19 -22.69
C ASN A 98 2.73 7.01 -22.07
N ALA A 99 2.00 6.39 -21.15
CA ALA A 99 0.97 7.01 -20.37
C ALA A 99 1.17 6.72 -18.87
N VAL A 100 0.74 7.65 -18.03
CA VAL A 100 0.64 7.41 -16.59
C VAL A 100 -0.68 6.67 -16.33
N TYR A 101 -0.59 5.55 -15.66
CA TYR A 101 -1.74 4.76 -15.21
C TYR A 101 -1.99 5.02 -13.73
N LEU A 102 -3.21 5.38 -13.40
CA LEU A 102 -3.69 5.47 -12.02
C LEU A 102 -4.58 4.27 -11.73
N GLY A 103 -4.27 3.54 -10.67
CA GLY A 103 -5.05 2.40 -10.21
C GLY A 103 -6.24 2.79 -9.35
N ALA A 104 -6.95 1.78 -8.86
CA ALA A 104 -8.04 1.98 -7.91
C ALA A 104 -7.49 2.27 -6.51
N PHE A 105 -8.27 2.98 -5.70
CA PHE A 105 -8.00 3.13 -4.27
C PHE A 105 -8.05 1.75 -3.59
N SER A 106 -7.13 1.48 -2.67
CA SER A 106 -7.10 0.25 -1.91
C SER A 106 -7.98 0.36 -0.66
N VAL A 107 -8.67 -0.72 -0.32
CA VAL A 107 -9.41 -0.90 0.93
C VAL A 107 -8.90 -2.14 1.65
N GLY A 108 -9.09 -2.23 2.96
CA GLY A 108 -8.48 -3.26 3.78
C GLY A 108 -8.96 -4.69 3.50
N MET A 109 -10.17 -4.84 2.95
CA MET A 109 -10.70 -6.13 2.49
C MET A 109 -11.16 -6.03 1.04
N ALA A 110 -11.36 -7.17 0.36
CA ALA A 110 -11.88 -7.15 -1.01
C ALA A 110 -13.27 -6.50 -1.07
N ARG A 111 -13.51 -5.74 -2.16
CA ARG A 111 -14.76 -4.98 -2.39
C ARG A 111 -16.03 -5.75 -2.03
N ASP A 112 -16.09 -7.02 -2.39
CA ASP A 112 -17.29 -7.83 -2.22
C ASP A 112 -17.67 -8.06 -0.75
N TYR A 113 -16.72 -8.00 0.19
CA TYR A 113 -17.04 -8.04 1.62
C TYR A 113 -17.90 -6.86 2.06
N TYR A 114 -17.68 -5.68 1.48
CA TYR A 114 -18.43 -4.46 1.80
C TYR A 114 -19.76 -4.38 1.05
N GLN A 115 -19.88 -4.97 -0.14
CA GLN A 115 -21.00 -4.76 -1.06
C GLN A 115 -21.97 -5.93 -1.13
N LYS A 116 -21.52 -7.16 -0.96
CA LYS A 116 -22.39 -8.34 -0.99
C LYS A 116 -22.87 -8.66 0.41
N GLN A 117 -24.19 -8.51 0.63
CA GLN A 117 -24.80 -8.88 1.90
C GLN A 117 -24.89 -10.41 2.00
N SER A 118 -24.13 -10.97 2.93
CA SER A 118 -24.21 -12.36 3.34
C SER A 118 -23.82 -12.48 4.81
N GLU A 119 -24.26 -13.52 5.48
CA GLU A 119 -23.88 -13.77 6.88
C GLU A 119 -22.34 -13.90 7.01
N SER A 120 -21.70 -14.58 6.06
CA SER A 120 -20.25 -14.74 6.02
C SER A 120 -19.53 -13.40 5.91
N ASN A 121 -19.95 -12.52 4.99
CA ASN A 121 -19.33 -11.22 4.79
C ASN A 121 -19.54 -10.30 6.01
N THR A 122 -20.72 -10.35 6.61
CA THR A 122 -21.02 -9.60 7.83
C THR A 122 -20.10 -10.02 8.97
N LYS A 123 -19.93 -11.34 9.19
CA LYS A 123 -19.00 -11.88 10.19
C LYS A 123 -17.55 -11.48 9.90
N ALA A 124 -17.14 -11.51 8.64
CA ALA A 124 -15.80 -11.10 8.24
C ALA A 124 -15.52 -9.62 8.53
N LEU A 125 -16.47 -8.73 8.22
CA LEU A 125 -16.35 -7.29 8.54
C LEU A 125 -16.32 -7.03 10.04
N VAL A 126 -17.10 -7.76 10.85
CA VAL A 126 -17.02 -7.66 12.31
C VAL A 126 -15.62 -8.05 12.80
N LYS A 127 -15.06 -9.14 12.29
CA LYS A 127 -13.70 -9.58 12.64
C LYS A 127 -12.63 -8.57 12.19
N TYR A 128 -12.84 -7.94 11.05
CA TYR A 128 -11.95 -6.88 10.57
C TYR A 128 -12.00 -5.63 11.47
N GLU A 129 -13.19 -5.23 11.91
CA GLU A 129 -13.36 -4.12 12.87
C GLU A 129 -12.72 -4.44 14.23
N GLU A 130 -12.89 -5.69 14.74
CA GLU A 130 -12.19 -6.16 15.95
C GLU A 130 -10.67 -6.10 15.78
N TYR A 131 -10.14 -6.52 14.62
CA TYR A 131 -8.71 -6.44 14.30
C TYR A 131 -8.19 -5.01 14.30
N LEU A 132 -8.88 -4.08 13.62
CA LEU A 132 -8.52 -2.66 13.61
C LEU A 132 -8.55 -2.07 15.03
N THR A 133 -9.56 -2.43 15.83
CA THR A 133 -9.65 -2.02 17.24
C THR A 133 -8.44 -2.50 18.04
N ALA A 134 -8.01 -3.75 17.83
CA ALA A 134 -6.83 -4.29 18.50
C ALA A 134 -5.56 -3.55 18.07
N LEU A 135 -5.39 -3.20 16.79
CA LEU A 135 -4.26 -2.38 16.31
C LEU A 135 -4.25 -0.99 16.96
N PHE A 136 -5.38 -0.31 17.02
CA PHE A 136 -5.48 0.99 17.68
C PHE A 136 -5.15 0.92 19.18
N ASN A 137 -5.56 -0.16 19.84
CA ASN A 137 -5.20 -0.37 21.25
C ASN A 137 -3.69 -0.61 21.43
N LEU A 138 -3.03 -1.31 20.51
CA LEU A 138 -1.56 -1.51 20.54
C LEU A 138 -0.79 -0.18 20.47
N ILE A 139 -1.25 0.75 19.65
CA ILE A 139 -0.65 2.10 19.56
C ILE A 139 -1.21 3.08 20.61
N LYS A 140 -2.02 2.60 21.57
CA LYS A 140 -2.64 3.39 22.63
C LYS A 140 -3.52 4.54 22.12
N GLU A 141 -4.15 4.34 20.97
CA GLU A 141 -5.03 5.33 20.37
C GLU A 141 -6.33 5.43 21.18
N LYS A 142 -6.77 6.68 21.40
CA LYS A 142 -8.06 6.93 22.08
C LYS A 142 -9.21 6.56 21.15
N ASN A 143 -10.32 6.07 21.76
CA ASN A 143 -11.54 5.71 21.04
C ASN A 143 -11.31 4.65 19.95
N ALA A 144 -10.45 3.66 20.22
CA ALA A 144 -10.02 2.64 19.28
C ALA A 144 -11.19 1.98 18.49
N ALA A 145 -12.25 1.57 19.19
CA ALA A 145 -13.41 0.93 18.56
C ALA A 145 -14.19 1.90 17.65
N GLU A 146 -14.37 3.15 18.05
CA GLU A 146 -15.04 4.16 17.23
C GLU A 146 -14.25 4.46 15.96
N LYS A 147 -12.92 4.61 16.07
CA LYS A 147 -12.04 4.84 14.92
C LYS A 147 -12.03 3.63 13.96
N ALA A 148 -11.98 2.42 14.49
CA ALA A 148 -12.08 1.20 13.69
C ALA A 148 -13.38 1.18 12.88
N LYS A 149 -14.51 1.48 13.53
CA LYS A 149 -15.81 1.58 12.85
C LYS A 149 -15.81 2.67 11.77
N GLN A 150 -15.25 3.84 12.04
CA GLN A 150 -15.15 4.94 11.06
C GLN A 150 -14.33 4.53 9.83
N ILE A 151 -13.24 3.76 10.01
CA ILE A 151 -12.47 3.22 8.89
C ILE A 151 -13.31 2.26 8.06
N VAL A 152 -13.99 1.30 8.68
CA VAL A 152 -14.83 0.33 7.95
C VAL A 152 -15.96 1.04 7.20
N ASP A 153 -16.58 2.06 7.78
CA ASP A 153 -17.63 2.85 7.13
C ASP A 153 -17.06 3.69 5.97
N PHE A 154 -15.88 4.25 6.10
CA PHE A 154 -15.17 4.97 5.04
C PHE A 154 -14.83 4.05 3.87
N GLU A 155 -14.22 2.89 4.14
CA GLU A 155 -13.88 1.87 3.15
C GLU A 155 -15.12 1.33 2.43
N ARG A 156 -16.24 1.17 3.15
CA ARG A 156 -17.53 0.78 2.56
C ARG A 156 -18.01 1.80 1.53
N ASN A 157 -17.81 3.10 1.79
CA ASN A 157 -18.19 4.15 0.84
C ASN A 157 -17.27 4.15 -0.39
N ILE A 158 -15.98 3.90 -0.23
CA ILE A 158 -15.05 3.70 -1.35
C ILE A 158 -15.46 2.47 -2.17
N ALA A 159 -15.72 1.35 -1.51
CA ALA A 159 -16.08 0.09 -2.15
C ALA A 159 -17.35 0.19 -3.03
N LYS A 160 -18.28 1.10 -2.71
CA LYS A 160 -19.45 1.39 -3.56
C LYS A 160 -19.07 1.94 -4.94
N LEU A 161 -17.96 2.66 -5.02
CA LEU A 161 -17.49 3.30 -6.24
C LEU A 161 -16.54 2.41 -7.05
N MET A 162 -16.06 1.31 -6.46
CA MET A 162 -15.14 0.38 -7.12
C MET A 162 -15.86 -0.50 -8.13
N TYR A 163 -15.20 -0.78 -9.24
CA TYR A 163 -15.68 -1.77 -10.21
C TYR A 163 -15.83 -3.16 -9.59
N THR A 164 -16.84 -3.90 -10.03
CA THR A 164 -17.01 -5.32 -9.72
C THR A 164 -15.88 -6.16 -10.31
N ASN A 165 -15.71 -7.39 -9.82
CA ASN A 165 -14.75 -8.33 -10.40
C ASN A 165 -15.04 -8.65 -11.89
N GLU A 166 -16.30 -8.57 -12.32
CA GLU A 166 -16.71 -8.78 -13.71
C GLU A 166 -16.34 -7.58 -14.58
N GLU A 167 -16.66 -6.37 -14.14
CA GLU A 167 -16.29 -5.13 -14.83
C GLU A 167 -14.78 -4.97 -14.98
N ARG A 168 -14.00 -5.35 -13.97
CA ARG A 168 -12.53 -5.31 -14.01
C ARG A 168 -11.90 -6.27 -15.04
N ARG A 169 -12.64 -7.24 -15.54
CA ARG A 169 -12.19 -8.12 -16.64
C ARG A 169 -12.38 -7.51 -18.02
N ASN A 170 -13.15 -6.44 -18.13
CA ASN A 170 -13.39 -5.76 -19.40
C ASN A 170 -12.36 -4.64 -19.62
N PRO A 171 -11.37 -4.84 -20.52
CA PRO A 171 -10.32 -3.84 -20.73
C PRO A 171 -10.85 -2.51 -21.29
N ASN A 172 -12.01 -2.52 -21.95
CA ASN A 172 -12.62 -1.29 -22.48
C ASN A 172 -13.21 -0.41 -21.38
N ILE A 173 -13.72 -1.00 -20.29
CA ILE A 173 -14.19 -0.25 -19.11
C ILE A 173 -13.00 0.37 -18.37
N LEU A 174 -11.85 -0.30 -18.37
CA LEU A 174 -10.65 0.15 -17.66
C LEU A 174 -9.81 1.15 -18.46
N TYR A 175 -10.11 1.36 -19.74
CA TYR A 175 -9.39 2.32 -20.58
C TYR A 175 -10.12 3.67 -20.57
N ASN A 176 -9.72 4.55 -19.66
CA ASN A 176 -10.33 5.87 -19.43
C ASN A 176 -9.27 6.96 -19.53
N PRO A 177 -8.73 7.27 -20.73
CA PRO A 177 -7.75 8.33 -20.88
C PRO A 177 -8.36 9.68 -20.49
N GLN A 178 -7.63 10.44 -19.70
CA GLN A 178 -8.00 11.77 -19.24
C GLN A 178 -6.81 12.69 -19.43
N SER A 179 -7.08 13.91 -19.85
CA SER A 179 -6.07 14.97 -19.79
C SER A 179 -5.86 15.43 -18.35
N MET A 180 -4.74 16.08 -18.08
CA MET A 180 -4.45 16.63 -16.76
C MET A 180 -5.50 17.67 -16.31
N ASN A 181 -6.08 18.43 -17.26
CA ASN A 181 -7.15 19.38 -16.96
C ASN A 181 -8.45 18.69 -16.53
N GLU A 182 -8.80 17.59 -17.19
CA GLU A 182 -9.97 16.78 -16.83
C GLU A 182 -9.80 16.14 -15.45
N LEU A 183 -8.63 15.58 -15.17
CA LEU A 183 -8.29 15.03 -13.85
C LEU A 183 -8.38 16.10 -12.75
N SER A 184 -7.85 17.29 -12.99
CA SER A 184 -7.93 18.42 -12.04
C SER A 184 -9.36 18.86 -11.77
N ALA A 185 -10.24 18.76 -12.76
CA ALA A 185 -11.66 19.06 -12.57
C ALA A 185 -12.39 18.01 -11.72
N LEU A 186 -11.94 16.75 -11.77
CA LEU A 186 -12.52 15.65 -11.00
C LEU A 186 -11.99 15.62 -9.55
N VAL A 187 -10.68 15.83 -9.35
CA VAL A 187 -10.03 15.74 -8.05
C VAL A 187 -9.79 17.14 -7.48
N LYS A 188 -10.73 17.64 -6.69
CA LYS A 188 -10.71 19.04 -6.20
C LYS A 188 -9.94 19.24 -4.88
N ASN A 189 -9.80 18.21 -4.07
CA ASN A 189 -9.23 18.32 -2.73
C ASN A 189 -7.71 18.11 -2.71
N ILE A 190 -7.15 17.61 -3.80
CA ILE A 190 -5.72 17.39 -4.00
C ILE A 190 -5.35 18.01 -5.34
N ASN A 191 -4.27 18.78 -5.37
CA ASN A 191 -3.69 19.27 -6.62
C ASN A 191 -2.96 18.12 -7.32
N LEU A 192 -3.72 17.30 -8.05
CA LEU A 192 -3.21 16.08 -8.68
C LEU A 192 -2.07 16.33 -9.69
N PRO A 193 -2.08 17.39 -10.53
CA PRO A 193 -0.94 17.72 -11.38
C PRO A 193 0.36 17.96 -10.61
N GLU A 194 0.29 18.72 -9.53
CA GLU A 194 1.43 18.99 -8.67
C GLU A 194 1.90 17.72 -7.94
N TYR A 195 0.96 16.94 -7.41
CA TYR A 195 1.25 15.65 -6.78
C TYR A 195 2.02 14.73 -7.75
N LEU A 196 1.49 14.51 -8.96
CA LEU A 196 2.13 13.66 -9.95
C LEU A 196 3.51 14.20 -10.36
N LYS A 197 3.64 15.51 -10.60
CA LYS A 197 4.93 16.14 -10.88
C LYS A 197 5.94 15.89 -9.76
N ASN A 198 5.54 16.08 -8.51
CA ASN A 198 6.41 15.89 -7.35
C ASN A 198 6.78 14.41 -7.09
N CYS A 199 5.93 13.48 -7.49
CA CYS A 199 6.17 12.03 -7.33
C CYS A 199 6.91 11.42 -8.53
N LEU A 200 6.77 11.97 -9.74
CA LEU A 200 7.31 11.46 -11.00
C LEU A 200 8.62 12.14 -11.43
N LEU A 201 9.23 12.93 -10.58
CA LEU A 201 10.45 13.69 -10.89
C LEU A 201 11.60 12.86 -11.49
N TYR A 202 11.60 11.53 -11.28
CA TYR A 202 12.60 10.62 -11.86
C TYR A 202 12.29 10.15 -13.28
N THR A 203 11.11 10.45 -13.83
CA THR A 203 10.71 9.99 -15.17
C THR A 203 10.98 11.02 -16.26
N SER A 204 11.12 12.31 -15.91
CA SER A 204 11.48 13.36 -16.85
C SER A 204 12.97 13.41 -17.18
N ASP A 205 13.84 13.06 -16.21
CA ASP A 205 15.29 13.06 -16.40
C ASP A 205 15.80 11.82 -17.15
N ALA A 206 15.02 10.72 -17.16
CA ALA A 206 15.38 9.50 -17.87
C ALA A 206 14.98 9.50 -19.36
N ALA A 207 14.25 10.52 -19.81
CA ALA A 207 13.84 10.67 -21.21
C ALA A 207 14.73 11.64 -22.00
N ASP A 208 15.60 12.37 -21.32
CA ASP A 208 16.51 13.38 -21.93
C ASP A 208 17.99 12.90 -21.95
N GLU A 209 18.30 11.66 -21.52
CA GLU A 209 19.57 10.97 -21.72
C GLU A 209 19.40 9.78 -22.68
#